data_4f522a3feb9c8dfe0450f1d9f8587951
#
_entry.id   4f522a3feb9c8dfe0450f1d9f8587951
#
_cell.length_a   1.000
_cell.length_b   1.000
_cell.length_c   1.000
_cell.angle_alpha   90.00
_cell.angle_beta   90.00
_cell.angle_gamma   90.00
#
_symmetry.space_group_name_H-M   'P 1'
#
loop_
_entity.id
_entity.type
_entity.pdbx_description
1 polymer ?
#
loop_
_entity_poly.entity_id
_entity_poly.type
_entity_poly.pdbx_seq_one_letter_code
_entity_poly.pdbx_strand_id
1 'polypeptide(L)' 'MPQNKNPELEKTGIVTESLPNIMFRVKLDDSDEEVLSYLSGKMRLHRIRVLVGDKVILELEPYGGKARITKRL' A
#
# COMPACT_ATOMS: atom_id res chain seq x y z
N MET A 1 13.13 0.03 -19.07
CA MET A 1 12.40 1.22 -18.66
C MET A 1 12.61 1.48 -17.20
N PRO A 2 13.20 2.58 -16.85
CA PRO A 2 13.42 2.87 -15.44
C PRO A 2 12.09 3.04 -14.75
N GLN A 3 12.04 2.54 -13.54
CA GLN A 3 10.91 2.75 -12.67
C GLN A 3 10.95 4.18 -12.21
N ASN A 4 9.97 4.94 -12.58
CA ASN A 4 9.86 6.30 -12.07
C ASN A 4 9.24 6.23 -10.69
N LYS A 5 10.07 5.97 -9.71
CA LYS A 5 9.63 6.11 -8.34
C LYS A 5 9.53 7.58 -8.04
N ASN A 6 8.34 8.01 -7.77
CA ASN A 6 8.12 9.37 -7.33
C ASN A 6 8.11 9.36 -5.81
N PRO A 7 9.16 9.90 -5.15
CA PRO A 7 9.23 9.84 -3.69
C PRO A 7 8.05 10.53 -3.01
N GLU A 8 7.44 11.50 -3.69
CA GLU A 8 6.29 12.18 -3.12
C GLU A 8 5.07 11.29 -3.01
N LEU A 9 5.01 10.24 -3.84
CA LEU A 9 3.90 9.29 -3.83
C LEU A 9 4.15 8.11 -2.93
N GLU A 10 5.37 7.93 -2.48
CA GLU A 10 5.71 6.82 -1.59
C GLU A 10 5.41 7.23 -0.15
N LYS A 11 4.62 6.41 0.52
CA LYS A 11 4.18 6.67 1.89
C LYS A 11 4.34 5.40 2.71
N THR A 12 4.33 5.58 4.02
CA THR A 12 4.22 4.47 4.94
C THR A 12 2.90 4.57 5.69
N GLY A 13 2.41 3.44 6.13
CA GLY A 13 1.16 3.41 6.88
C GLY A 13 0.95 2.08 7.56
N ILE A 14 -0.16 2.01 8.29
CA ILE A 14 -0.53 0.80 9.02
C ILE A 14 -1.83 0.28 8.45
N VAL A 15 -1.87 -1.03 8.20
CA VAL A 15 -3.08 -1.68 7.70
C VAL A 15 -4.11 -1.70 8.82
N THR A 16 -5.26 -1.08 8.57
CA THR A 16 -6.33 -0.99 9.55
C THR A 16 -7.47 -1.95 9.29
N GLU A 17 -7.62 -2.40 8.04
CA GLU A 17 -8.72 -3.29 7.68
C GLU A 17 -8.35 -4.14 6.48
N SER A 18 -8.76 -5.40 6.52
CA SER A 18 -8.64 -6.31 5.39
C SER A 18 -10.00 -6.40 4.72
N LEU A 19 -10.04 -6.16 3.42
CA LEU A 19 -11.27 -6.06 2.65
C LEU A 19 -11.34 -7.21 1.64
N PRO A 20 -12.52 -7.49 1.09
CA PRO A 20 -12.65 -8.48 0.03
C PRO A 20 -11.76 -8.15 -1.17
N ASN A 21 -11.48 -9.17 -1.98
CA ASN A 21 -10.68 -9.04 -3.21
C ASN A 21 -9.24 -8.64 -2.95
N ILE A 22 -8.71 -9.04 -1.81
CA ILE A 22 -7.30 -8.79 -1.44
C ILE A 22 -7.01 -7.30 -1.48
N MET A 23 -7.93 -6.53 -0.92
CA MET A 23 -7.75 -5.09 -0.75
C MET A 23 -7.55 -4.79 0.73
N PHE A 24 -6.94 -3.64 0.99
CA PHE A 24 -6.62 -3.25 2.36
C PHE A 24 -6.89 -1.77 2.55
N ARG A 25 -7.32 -1.43 3.75
CA ARG A 25 -7.40 -0.04 4.15
C ARG A 25 -6.16 0.28 4.96
N VAL A 26 -5.44 1.31 4.57
CA VAL A 26 -4.17 1.67 5.20
C VAL A 26 -4.24 3.11 5.66
N LYS A 27 -3.94 3.32 6.94
CA LYS A 27 -3.88 4.66 7.50
C LYS A 27 -2.45 5.17 7.35
N LEU A 28 -2.30 6.31 6.68
CA LEU A 28 -0.99 6.88 6.42
C LEU A 28 -0.39 7.45 7.69
N ASP A 29 0.93 7.30 7.84
CA ASP A 29 1.63 7.76 9.04
C ASP A 29 1.71 9.27 9.11
N ASP A 30 1.78 9.96 7.97
CA ASP A 30 1.98 11.40 7.94
C ASP A 30 0.67 12.19 7.93
N SER A 31 -0.44 11.51 7.97
CA SER A 31 -1.76 12.13 8.03
C SER A 31 -2.72 11.11 8.60
N ASP A 32 -3.93 11.54 8.95
CA ASP A 32 -4.95 10.60 9.42
C ASP A 32 -5.76 10.01 8.28
N GLU A 33 -5.30 10.22 7.05
CA GLU A 33 -6.00 9.75 5.88
C GLU A 33 -5.88 8.25 5.73
N GLU A 34 -6.99 7.59 5.40
CA GLU A 34 -6.99 6.18 5.05
C GLU A 34 -7.14 6.04 3.55
N VAL A 35 -6.33 5.16 2.97
CA VAL A 35 -6.38 4.92 1.54
C VAL A 35 -6.69 3.46 1.28
N LEU A 36 -7.44 3.23 0.21
CA LEU A 36 -7.72 1.89 -0.26
C LEU A 36 -6.51 1.39 -1.04
N SER A 37 -6.02 0.21 -0.68
CA SER A 37 -4.75 -0.28 -1.18
C SER A 37 -4.86 -1.70 -1.69
N TYR A 38 -3.99 -2.06 -2.62
CA TYR A 38 -3.88 -3.42 -3.14
C TYR A 38 -2.40 -3.83 -3.14
N LEU A 39 -2.16 -5.12 -3.22
CA LEU A 39 -0.78 -5.63 -3.24
C LEU A 39 -0.16 -5.42 -4.60
N SER A 40 1.13 -5.07 -4.63
CA SER A 40 1.88 -5.02 -5.87
C SER A 40 1.96 -6.42 -6.47
N GLY A 41 2.23 -6.48 -7.78
CA GLY A 41 2.39 -7.75 -8.44
C GLY A 41 3.51 -8.59 -7.83
N LYS A 42 4.59 -7.93 -7.42
CA LYS A 42 5.72 -8.61 -6.82
C LYS A 42 5.33 -9.26 -5.49
N MET A 43 4.56 -8.55 -4.67
CA MET A 43 4.12 -9.11 -3.39
C MET A 43 3.18 -10.28 -3.59
N ARG A 44 2.31 -10.21 -4.59
CA ARG A 44 1.42 -11.33 -4.90
C ARG A 44 2.19 -12.53 -5.44
N LEU A 45 3.18 -12.26 -6.28
CA LEU A 45 4.03 -13.31 -6.83
C LEU A 45 4.77 -14.06 -5.72
N HIS A 46 5.28 -13.34 -4.76
CA HIS A 46 6.03 -13.94 -3.66
C HIS A 46 5.15 -14.36 -2.50
N ARG A 47 3.83 -14.21 -2.65
CA ARG A 47 2.85 -14.63 -1.63
C ARG A 47 3.12 -14.02 -0.27
N ILE A 48 3.53 -12.77 -0.27
CA ILE A 48 3.76 -12.06 0.98
C ILE A 48 2.42 -11.72 1.60
N ARG A 49 2.20 -12.20 2.82
CA ARG A 49 0.94 -11.97 3.52
C ARG A 49 0.99 -10.64 4.26
N VAL A 50 -0.10 -9.89 4.13
CA VAL A 50 -0.26 -8.62 4.85
C VAL A 50 -1.46 -8.76 5.77
N LEU A 51 -1.27 -8.38 7.02
CA LEU A 51 -2.30 -8.52 8.05
C LEU A 51 -2.63 -7.17 8.66
N VAL A 52 -3.81 -7.06 9.24
CA VAL A 52 -4.19 -5.87 10.00
C VAL A 52 -3.16 -5.63 11.10
N GLY A 53 -2.69 -4.39 11.20
CA GLY A 53 -1.65 -4.01 12.15
C GLY A 53 -0.26 -3.97 11.55
N ASP A 54 -0.07 -4.53 10.35
CA ASP A 54 1.23 -4.50 9.70
C ASP A 54 1.56 -3.10 9.21
N LYS A 55 2.81 -2.74 9.37
CA LYS A 55 3.33 -1.51 8.78
C LYS A 55 3.83 -1.80 7.38
N VAL A 56 3.41 -0.97 6.43
CA VAL A 56 3.71 -1.22 5.02
C VAL A 56 4.21 0.06 4.35
N ILE A 57 4.94 -0.14 3.27
CA ILE A 57 5.28 0.94 2.35
C ILE A 57 4.35 0.81 1.16
N LEU A 58 3.77 1.93 0.76
CA LEU A 58 2.83 1.95 -0.35
C LEU A 58 3.12 3.15 -1.24
N GLU A 59 2.69 3.03 -2.48
CA GLU A 59 2.79 4.09 -3.48
C GLU A 59 1.39 4.55 -3.84
N LEU A 60 1.15 5.85 -3.70
CA LEU A 60 -0.12 6.43 -4.15
C LEU A 60 -0.14 6.49 -5.66
N GLU A 61 -1.32 6.26 -6.24
CA GLU A 61 -1.50 6.43 -7.68
C GLU A 61 -1.74 7.90 -7.98
N PRO A 62 -1.06 8.47 -9.00
CA PRO A 62 -1.19 9.90 -9.26
C PRO A 62 -2.59 10.35 -9.59
N TYR A 63 -3.39 9.47 -10.19
CA TYR A 63 -4.70 9.85 -10.70
C TYR A 63 -5.84 9.16 -10.01
N GLY A 64 -5.56 8.31 -9.06
CA GLY A 64 -6.60 7.53 -8.42
C GLY A 64 -6.59 7.71 -6.92
N GLY A 65 -7.64 7.26 -6.28
CA GLY A 65 -7.72 7.25 -4.83
C GLY A 65 -7.18 5.97 -4.21
N LYS A 66 -6.44 5.17 -4.97
CA LYS A 66 -5.91 3.90 -4.49
C LYS A 66 -4.40 3.98 -4.34
N ALA A 67 -3.87 3.04 -3.57
CA ALA A 67 -2.43 2.91 -3.40
C ALA A 67 -2.02 1.47 -3.62
N ARG A 68 -0.75 1.29 -3.95
CA ARG A 68 -0.18 -0.03 -4.17
C ARG A 68 0.81 -0.32 -3.06
N ILE A 69 0.56 -1.40 -2.30
CA ILE A 69 1.48 -1.81 -1.25
C ILE A 69 2.66 -2.49 -1.91
N THR A 70 3.85 -1.96 -1.67
CA THR A 70 5.06 -2.46 -2.31
C THR A 70 5.95 -3.23 -1.37
N LYS A 71 5.77 -3.06 -0.06
CA LYS A 71 6.64 -3.72 0.90
C LYS A 71 5.96 -3.79 2.26
N ARG A 72 6.19 -4.89 2.95
CA ARG A 72 5.80 -5.03 4.35
C ARG A 72 7.05 -4.85 5.20
N LEU A 73 6.94 -4.00 6.19
CA LEU A 73 8.05 -3.72 7.10
C LEU A 73 8.09 -4.65 8.30
#